data_b6a21215be4828b9568be1f9e51d72ab
#
_entry.id   b6a21215be4828b9568be1f9e51d72ab
#
_cell.length_a   1.000
_cell.length_b   1.000
_cell.length_c   1.000
_cell.angle_alpha   90.00
_cell.angle_beta   90.00
_cell.angle_gamma   90.00
#
_symmetry.space_group_name_H-M   'P 1'
#
loop_
_entity.id
_entity.type
_entity.pdbx_description
1 polymer ?
#
loop_
_entity_poly.entity_id
_entity_poly.type
_entity_poly.pdbx_seq_one_letter_code
_entity_poly.pdbx_strand_id
1 'polypeptide(L)'
;MWSAEKLWRTYIQLTEAEAAFRALKRELAIRPIWHQKASRVQAHILVAFLGYALWVTLKHTLKRAGSPMSPQQALHCLRGIKSGDILLETTDGRTLRLRRVSRPDARQQVLLDQLHLTLPDRLGCDAECSGDSTIASQENQGVANLS
;
A
#
# COMPACT_ATOMS: atom_id res chain seq x y z
N MET A 1 -35.48 -13.70 -28.86
CA MET A 1 -35.25 -14.84 -27.92
C MET A 1 -33.76 -14.89 -27.58
N TRP A 2 -33.39 -14.97 -26.31
CA TRP A 2 -31.97 -15.04 -25.96
C TRP A 2 -31.43 -16.45 -26.17
N SER A 3 -30.21 -16.57 -26.73
CA SER A 3 -29.56 -17.88 -26.83
C SER A 3 -29.11 -18.38 -25.44
N ALA A 4 -28.99 -19.69 -25.27
CA ALA A 4 -28.51 -20.30 -24.03
C ALA A 4 -27.14 -19.76 -23.61
N GLU A 5 -26.24 -19.54 -24.58
CA GLU A 5 -24.92 -18.94 -24.35
C GLU A 5 -25.01 -17.51 -23.82
N LYS A 6 -25.90 -16.69 -24.38
CA LYS A 6 -26.12 -15.31 -23.93
C LYS A 6 -26.68 -15.26 -22.53
N LEU A 7 -27.62 -16.16 -22.21
CA LEU A 7 -28.17 -16.30 -20.85
C LEU A 7 -27.07 -16.69 -19.85
N TRP A 8 -26.23 -17.65 -20.20
CA TRP A 8 -25.12 -18.09 -19.37
C TRP A 8 -24.10 -16.97 -19.11
N ARG A 9 -23.68 -16.28 -20.16
CA ARG A 9 -22.76 -15.13 -20.01
C ARG A 9 -23.34 -14.03 -19.12
N THR A 10 -24.63 -13.71 -19.29
CA THR A 10 -25.30 -12.71 -18.47
C THR A 10 -25.37 -13.16 -17.01
N TYR A 11 -25.67 -14.44 -16.76
CA TYR A 11 -25.66 -14.98 -15.40
C TYR A 11 -24.28 -14.87 -14.74
N ILE A 12 -23.21 -15.24 -15.43
CA ILE A 12 -21.84 -15.09 -14.92
C ILE A 12 -21.51 -13.61 -14.61
N GLN A 13 -21.90 -12.69 -15.49
CA GLN A 13 -21.69 -11.26 -15.24
C GLN A 13 -22.46 -10.77 -13.99
N LEU A 14 -23.66 -11.29 -13.73
CA LEU A 14 -24.42 -10.97 -12.51
C LEU A 14 -23.71 -11.48 -11.26
N THR A 15 -23.18 -12.70 -11.28
CA THR A 15 -22.42 -13.24 -10.13
C THR A 15 -21.14 -12.45 -9.86
N GLU A 16 -20.47 -11.97 -10.89
CA GLU A 16 -19.30 -11.09 -10.76
C GLU A 16 -19.70 -9.73 -10.17
N ALA A 17 -20.81 -9.14 -10.63
CA ALA A 17 -21.34 -7.90 -10.09
C ALA A 17 -21.73 -8.04 -8.61
N GLU A 18 -22.37 -9.14 -8.23
CA GLU A 18 -22.69 -9.44 -6.81
C GLU A 18 -21.42 -9.55 -5.96
N ALA A 19 -20.40 -10.23 -6.47
CA ALA A 19 -19.12 -10.34 -5.78
C ALA A 19 -18.45 -8.96 -5.61
N ALA A 20 -18.55 -8.09 -6.62
CA ALA A 20 -18.07 -6.72 -6.55
C ALA A 20 -18.81 -5.91 -5.47
N PHE A 21 -20.13 -5.94 -5.45
CA PHE A 21 -20.95 -5.27 -4.43
C PHE A 21 -20.68 -5.81 -3.02
N ARG A 22 -20.43 -7.10 -2.89
CA ARG A 22 -20.08 -7.72 -1.61
C ARG A 22 -18.73 -7.23 -1.11
N ALA A 23 -17.72 -7.14 -1.99
CA ALA A 23 -16.40 -6.60 -1.66
C ALA A 23 -16.49 -5.12 -1.26
N LEU A 24 -17.24 -4.29 -2.00
CA LEU A 24 -17.46 -2.88 -1.66
C LEU A 24 -18.11 -2.70 -0.29
N LYS A 25 -19.08 -3.55 0.06
CA LYS A 25 -19.80 -3.45 1.35
C LYS A 25 -18.98 -3.95 2.52
N ARG A 26 -18.30 -5.09 2.38
CA ARG A 26 -17.64 -5.79 3.49
C ARG A 26 -16.19 -5.38 3.66
N GLU A 27 -15.43 -5.40 2.56
CA GLU A 27 -13.99 -5.23 2.61
C GLU A 27 -13.58 -3.75 2.57
N LEU A 28 -14.29 -2.94 1.79
CA LEU A 28 -13.99 -1.53 1.61
C LEU A 28 -14.90 -0.60 2.43
N ALA A 29 -15.85 -1.17 3.18
CA ALA A 29 -16.72 -0.44 4.11
C ALA A 29 -17.33 0.86 3.51
N ILE A 30 -17.77 0.80 2.24
CA ILE A 30 -18.35 1.97 1.56
C ILE A 30 -19.57 2.54 2.29
N ARG A 31 -20.19 1.78 3.17
CA ARG A 31 -21.37 2.19 3.96
C ARG A 31 -21.07 2.10 5.46
N PRO A 32 -21.67 3.00 6.27
CA PRO A 32 -22.55 4.11 5.91
C PRO A 32 -21.80 5.32 5.36
N ILE A 33 -22.47 6.08 4.46
CA ILE A 33 -21.93 7.34 3.92
C ILE A 33 -22.44 8.46 4.83
N TRP A 34 -21.57 9.02 5.67
CA TRP A 34 -21.90 10.08 6.63
C TRP A 34 -21.83 11.50 6.04
N HIS A 35 -21.46 11.63 4.78
CA HIS A 35 -21.29 12.93 4.15
C HIS A 35 -22.63 13.52 3.70
N GLN A 36 -22.89 14.77 4.06
CA GLN A 36 -24.07 15.51 3.67
C GLN A 36 -23.86 16.35 2.39
N LYS A 37 -22.61 16.76 2.10
CA LYS A 37 -22.30 17.54 0.89
C LYS A 37 -22.14 16.63 -0.31
N ALA A 38 -22.81 16.95 -1.44
CA ALA A 38 -22.78 16.15 -2.66
C ALA A 38 -21.36 15.89 -3.17
N SER A 39 -20.47 16.90 -3.15
CA SER A 39 -19.07 16.74 -3.56
C SER A 39 -18.30 15.73 -2.71
N ARG A 40 -18.56 15.69 -1.40
CA ARG A 40 -17.92 14.69 -0.51
C ARG A 40 -18.47 13.30 -0.72
N VAL A 41 -19.77 13.16 -1.03
CA VAL A 41 -20.38 11.88 -1.39
C VAL A 41 -19.76 11.35 -2.68
N GLN A 42 -19.61 12.20 -3.70
CA GLN A 42 -18.97 11.84 -4.96
C GLN A 42 -17.51 11.42 -4.77
N ALA A 43 -16.73 12.16 -3.98
CA ALA A 43 -15.37 11.83 -3.64
C ALA A 43 -15.28 10.47 -2.90
N HIS A 44 -16.17 10.23 -1.94
CA HIS A 44 -16.23 8.95 -1.21
C HIS A 44 -16.52 7.77 -2.15
N ILE A 45 -17.47 7.92 -3.06
CA ILE A 45 -17.80 6.90 -4.07
C ILE A 45 -16.61 6.66 -5.00
N LEU A 46 -15.94 7.72 -5.48
CA LEU A 46 -14.76 7.59 -6.32
C LEU A 46 -13.63 6.83 -5.61
N VAL A 47 -13.32 7.21 -4.37
CA VAL A 47 -12.27 6.52 -3.57
C VAL A 47 -12.62 5.06 -3.37
N ALA A 48 -13.88 4.74 -3.07
CA ALA A 48 -14.33 3.36 -2.92
C ALA A 48 -14.22 2.57 -4.23
N PHE A 49 -14.53 3.20 -5.38
CA PHE A 49 -14.37 2.58 -6.69
C PHE A 49 -12.89 2.31 -7.03
N LEU A 50 -12.00 3.26 -6.75
CA LEU A 50 -10.55 3.06 -6.88
C LEU A 50 -10.05 1.94 -5.97
N GLY A 51 -10.51 1.91 -4.72
CA GLY A 51 -10.20 0.82 -3.79
C GLY A 51 -10.64 -0.56 -4.33
N TYR A 52 -11.82 -0.62 -4.95
CA TYR A 52 -12.30 -1.84 -5.59
C TYR A 52 -11.43 -2.25 -6.78
N ALA A 53 -11.04 -1.31 -7.64
CA ALA A 53 -10.16 -1.58 -8.77
C ALA A 53 -8.81 -2.16 -8.29
N LEU A 54 -8.21 -1.57 -7.25
CA LEU A 54 -6.99 -2.09 -6.62
C LEU A 54 -7.19 -3.49 -6.03
N TRP A 55 -8.33 -3.73 -5.36
CA TRP A 55 -8.68 -5.04 -4.81
C TRP A 55 -8.75 -6.13 -5.89
N VAL A 56 -9.42 -5.83 -7.01
CA VAL A 56 -9.53 -6.75 -8.15
C VAL A 56 -8.15 -6.99 -8.77
N THR A 57 -7.36 -5.93 -8.95
CA THR A 57 -5.99 -6.04 -9.46
C THR A 57 -5.14 -6.94 -8.58
N LEU A 58 -5.17 -6.73 -7.26
CA LEU A 58 -4.46 -7.59 -6.30
C LEU A 58 -4.92 -9.05 -6.40
N LYS A 59 -6.23 -9.30 -6.51
CA LYS A 59 -6.78 -10.65 -6.69
C LYS A 59 -6.22 -11.33 -7.95
N HIS A 60 -6.17 -10.60 -9.07
CA HIS A 60 -5.61 -11.13 -10.32
C HIS A 60 -4.11 -11.36 -10.22
N THR A 61 -3.38 -10.45 -9.58
CA THR A 61 -1.91 -10.59 -9.38
C THR A 61 -1.59 -11.81 -8.52
N LEU A 62 -2.28 -12.00 -7.40
CA LEU A 62 -2.13 -13.17 -6.54
C LEU A 62 -2.42 -14.48 -7.31
N LYS A 63 -3.50 -14.49 -8.10
CA LYS A 63 -3.86 -15.66 -8.91
C LYS A 63 -2.78 -15.98 -9.96
N ARG A 64 -2.24 -14.96 -10.64
CA ARG A 64 -1.15 -15.12 -11.64
C ARG A 64 0.14 -15.60 -10.99
N ALA A 65 0.43 -15.15 -9.77
CA ALA A 65 1.58 -15.58 -8.99
C ALA A 65 1.43 -16.99 -8.35
N GLY A 66 0.29 -17.67 -8.61
CA GLY A 66 0.01 -18.99 -8.04
C GLY A 66 -0.20 -18.98 -6.52
N SER A 67 -0.44 -17.82 -5.92
CA SER A 67 -0.67 -17.70 -4.48
C SER A 67 -2.07 -18.22 -4.11
N PRO A 68 -2.21 -19.09 -3.09
CA PRO A 68 -3.51 -19.55 -2.62
C PRO A 68 -4.24 -18.50 -1.77
N MET A 69 -3.60 -17.38 -1.48
CA MET A 69 -4.15 -16.34 -0.59
C MET A 69 -5.22 -15.50 -1.27
N SER A 70 -6.28 -15.17 -0.52
CA SER A 70 -7.21 -14.11 -0.92
C SER A 70 -6.55 -12.74 -0.74
N PRO A 71 -7.02 -11.68 -1.43
CA PRO A 71 -6.53 -10.31 -1.22
C PRO A 71 -6.55 -9.88 0.25
N GLN A 72 -7.61 -10.24 0.98
CA GLN A 72 -7.75 -9.94 2.40
C GLN A 72 -6.65 -10.62 3.24
N GLN A 73 -6.38 -11.89 2.99
CA GLN A 73 -5.31 -12.62 3.69
C GLN A 73 -3.93 -12.05 3.36
N ALA A 74 -3.68 -11.67 2.10
CA ALA A 74 -2.44 -11.04 1.68
C ALA A 74 -2.23 -9.69 2.36
N LEU A 75 -3.24 -8.82 2.36
CA LEU A 75 -3.20 -7.53 3.06
C LEU A 75 -3.02 -7.71 4.57
N HIS A 76 -3.69 -8.69 5.18
CA HIS A 76 -3.52 -8.99 6.60
C HIS A 76 -2.09 -9.45 6.92
N CYS A 77 -1.51 -10.30 6.08
CA CYS A 77 -0.13 -10.76 6.20
C CYS A 77 0.86 -9.58 6.13
N LEU A 78 0.71 -8.71 5.11
CA LEU A 78 1.61 -7.57 4.91
C LEU A 78 1.41 -6.45 5.93
N ARG A 79 0.26 -6.37 6.61
CA ARG A 79 -0.02 -5.37 7.64
C ARG A 79 0.96 -5.40 8.83
N GLY A 80 1.63 -6.52 9.04
CA GLY A 80 2.69 -6.68 10.04
C GLY A 80 3.95 -5.87 9.73
N ILE A 81 4.19 -5.54 8.46
CA ILE A 81 5.33 -4.73 8.05
C ILE A 81 5.05 -3.28 8.42
N LYS A 82 5.90 -2.70 9.24
CA LYS A 82 5.76 -1.34 9.77
C LYS A 82 6.92 -0.48 9.35
N SER A 83 6.67 0.80 9.19
CA SER A 83 7.72 1.82 9.16
C SER A 83 7.69 2.59 10.47
N GLY A 84 8.85 2.99 10.93
CA GLY A 84 8.98 3.77 12.18
C GLY A 84 10.23 4.62 12.16
N ASP A 85 10.23 5.65 12.98
CA ASP A 85 11.38 6.50 13.21
C ASP A 85 12.10 6.03 14.48
N ILE A 86 13.38 5.77 14.37
CA ILE A 86 14.27 5.49 15.49
C ILE A 86 14.97 6.81 15.81
N LEU A 87 14.77 7.34 17.01
CA LEU A 87 15.44 8.52 17.50
C LEU A 87 16.65 8.07 18.32
N LEU A 88 17.83 8.52 17.91
CA LEU A 88 19.08 8.23 18.60
C LEU A 88 19.66 9.55 19.11
N GLU A 89 19.84 9.65 20.40
CA GLU A 89 20.57 10.77 21.00
C GLU A 89 22.06 10.53 20.84
N THR A 90 22.74 11.52 20.26
CA THR A 90 24.19 11.48 20.10
C THR A 90 24.88 12.15 21.28
N THR A 91 26.14 11.82 21.54
CA THR A 91 26.97 12.42 22.60
C THR A 91 27.11 13.92 22.49
N ASP A 92 26.88 14.49 21.29
CA ASP A 92 26.93 15.92 21.01
C ASP A 92 25.61 16.65 21.34
N GLY A 93 24.65 15.96 21.97
CA GLY A 93 23.33 16.52 22.29
C GLY A 93 22.39 16.68 21.09
N ARG A 94 22.73 16.08 19.96
CA ARG A 94 21.88 16.07 18.75
C ARG A 94 21.03 14.80 18.72
N THR A 95 19.82 14.91 18.17
CA THR A 95 18.94 13.75 17.93
C THR A 95 19.02 13.34 16.47
N LEU A 96 19.50 12.14 16.21
CA LEU A 96 19.51 11.53 14.87
C LEU A 96 18.20 10.77 14.66
N ARG A 97 17.45 11.11 13.61
CA ARG A 97 16.21 10.43 13.22
C ARG A 97 16.47 9.48 12.07
N LEU A 98 16.32 8.19 12.32
CA LEU A 98 16.48 7.15 11.31
C LEU A 98 15.12 6.53 11.00
N ARG A 99 14.61 6.76 9.79
CA ARG A 99 13.37 6.12 9.33
C ARG A 99 13.71 4.76 8.76
N ARG A 100 13.15 3.71 9.36
CA ARG A 100 13.39 2.32 8.99
C ARG A 100 12.10 1.58 8.72
N VAL A 101 12.19 0.57 7.85
CA VAL A 101 11.11 -0.39 7.60
C VAL A 101 11.47 -1.68 8.34
N SER A 102 10.49 -2.29 9.01
CA SER A 102 10.70 -3.57 9.70
C SER A 102 11.02 -4.67 8.69
N ARG A 103 11.90 -5.59 9.08
CA ARG A 103 12.18 -6.78 8.26
C ARG A 103 10.94 -7.65 8.17
N PRO A 104 10.58 -8.13 6.97
CA PRO A 104 9.49 -9.07 6.80
C PRO A 104 9.82 -10.41 7.47
N ASP A 105 8.82 -11.09 7.98
CA ASP A 105 8.93 -12.48 8.41
C ASP A 105 8.99 -13.43 7.19
N ALA A 106 9.26 -14.72 7.43
CA ALA A 106 9.40 -15.70 6.36
C ALA A 106 8.16 -15.80 5.45
N ARG A 107 6.95 -15.68 6.03
CA ARG A 107 5.69 -15.74 5.28
C ARG A 107 5.46 -14.47 4.46
N GLN A 108 5.78 -13.32 5.02
CA GLN A 108 5.71 -12.03 4.33
C GLN A 108 6.72 -11.97 3.18
N GLN A 109 7.94 -12.49 3.40
CA GLN A 109 8.97 -12.54 2.37
C GLN A 109 8.52 -13.38 1.17
N VAL A 110 8.01 -14.60 1.40
CA VAL A 110 7.46 -15.44 0.33
C VAL A 110 6.37 -14.73 -0.47
N LEU A 111 5.48 -14.00 0.21
CA LEU A 111 4.42 -13.24 -0.46
C LEU A 111 4.96 -12.07 -1.28
N LEU A 112 5.95 -11.34 -0.75
CA LEU A 112 6.62 -10.25 -1.47
C LEU A 112 7.33 -10.77 -2.72
N ASP A 113 8.04 -11.89 -2.61
CA ASP A 113 8.72 -12.54 -3.73
C ASP A 113 7.73 -12.99 -4.82
N GLN A 114 6.59 -13.58 -4.41
CA GLN A 114 5.51 -13.95 -5.34
C GLN A 114 4.91 -12.75 -6.07
N LEU A 115 4.82 -11.61 -5.40
CA LEU A 115 4.30 -10.37 -5.96
C LEU A 115 5.37 -9.53 -6.69
N HIS A 116 6.63 -9.99 -6.70
CA HIS A 116 7.80 -9.26 -7.24
C HIS A 116 7.97 -7.87 -6.60
N LEU A 117 7.71 -7.78 -5.29
CA LEU A 117 7.85 -6.55 -4.52
C LEU A 117 9.11 -6.58 -3.67
N THR A 118 9.85 -5.50 -3.69
CA THR A 118 11.00 -5.27 -2.80
C THR A 118 10.67 -4.14 -1.84
N LEU A 119 11.02 -4.33 -0.56
CA LEU A 119 10.84 -3.29 0.44
C LEU A 119 12.08 -2.40 0.46
N PRO A 120 11.92 -1.08 0.50
CA PRO A 120 13.04 -0.19 0.72
C PRO A 120 13.52 -0.29 2.18
N ASP A 121 14.83 -0.31 2.40
CA ASP A 121 15.40 -0.24 3.76
C ASP A 121 15.08 1.09 4.45
N ARG A 122 14.94 2.14 3.65
CA ARG A 122 14.59 3.50 4.09
C ARG A 122 13.46 4.04 3.22
N LEU A 123 12.48 4.66 3.85
CA LEU A 123 11.52 5.48 3.14
C LEU A 123 12.16 6.83 2.85
N GLY A 124 12.20 7.24 1.58
CA GLY A 124 12.61 8.59 1.20
C GLY A 124 11.73 9.60 1.92
N CYS A 125 12.31 10.65 2.48
CA CYS A 125 11.54 11.82 2.86
C CYS A 125 11.19 12.52 1.56
N ASP A 126 9.91 12.57 1.19
CA ASP A 126 9.45 13.54 0.22
C ASP A 126 9.77 14.92 0.79
N ALA A 127 10.25 15.82 -0.04
CA ALA A 127 10.95 17.07 0.31
C ALA A 127 10.06 18.17 0.97
N GLU A 128 9.09 17.78 1.83
CA GLU A 128 8.24 18.74 2.55
C GLU A 128 8.33 18.66 4.09
N CYS A 129 9.30 17.97 4.63
CA CYS A 129 9.66 18.16 6.04
C CYS A 129 10.80 19.17 6.13
N SER A 130 10.47 20.44 5.97
CA SER A 130 11.33 21.57 6.30
C SER A 130 11.68 21.50 7.79
N GLY A 131 12.93 21.17 8.07
CA GLY A 131 13.47 21.18 9.43
C GLY A 131 14.62 20.19 9.56
N ASP A 132 15.83 20.65 9.27
CA ASP A 132 17.12 20.00 9.58
C ASP A 132 17.77 19.07 8.53
N SER A 133 17.96 19.57 7.34
CA SER A 133 18.92 18.98 6.39
C SER A 133 20.24 19.77 6.27
N THR A 134 20.73 20.38 7.36
CA THR A 134 21.93 21.21 7.30
C THR A 134 23.21 20.53 7.82
N ILE A 135 23.26 19.20 7.97
CA ILE A 135 24.47 18.57 8.55
C ILE A 135 25.08 17.47 7.69
N ALA A 136 24.71 17.33 6.42
CA ALA A 136 25.34 16.31 5.56
C ALA A 136 26.23 16.85 4.44
N SER A 137 26.55 18.15 4.43
CA SER A 137 27.30 18.75 3.32
C SER A 137 28.60 19.47 3.71
N GLN A 138 29.10 19.35 4.94
CA GLN A 138 30.32 20.04 5.38
C GLN A 138 31.51 19.16 5.74
N GLU A 139 31.47 17.85 5.51
CA GLU A 139 32.64 16.99 5.82
C GLU A 139 33.44 16.52 4.61
N ASN A 140 33.31 17.14 3.45
CA ASN A 140 34.14 16.72 2.28
C ASN A 140 34.88 17.86 1.56
N GLN A 141 35.24 18.95 2.27
CA GLN A 141 36.13 20.00 1.71
C GLN A 141 37.31 20.40 2.62
N GLY A 142 37.86 19.47 3.36
CA GLY A 142 38.93 19.75 4.31
C GLY A 142 40.22 18.92 4.20
N VAL A 143 40.48 18.23 3.07
CA VAL A 143 41.75 17.52 2.89
C VAL A 143 42.26 17.70 1.45
N ALA A 144 42.59 18.89 1.08
CA ALA A 144 43.45 19.15 -0.09
C ALA A 144 44.05 20.54 0.01
N ASN A 145 45.00 20.73 0.94
CA ASN A 145 46.05 21.76 0.81
C ASN A 145 46.96 21.67 2.04
N LEU A 146 47.94 20.77 1.98
CA LEU A 146 49.20 20.82 2.69
C LEU A 146 50.19 19.91 1.94
N SER A 147 50.82 20.45 0.94
CA SER A 147 52.19 20.17 0.53
C SER A 147 52.68 21.25 -0.39
#